data_9741d9473dc877b75d13cd0ddeccba17
#
_entry.id   9741d9473dc877b75d13cd0ddeccba17
#
_cell.length_a   1.000
_cell.length_b   1.000
_cell.length_c   1.000
_cell.angle_alpha   90.00
_cell.angle_beta   90.00
_cell.angle_gamma   90.00
#
_symmetry.space_group_name_H-M   'P 1'
#
loop_
_entity.id
_entity.type
_entity.pdbx_description
1 polymer ?
#
loop_
_entity_poly.entity_id
_entity_poly.type
_entity_poly.pdbx_seq_one_letter_code
_entity_poly.pdbx_strand_id
1 'polypeptide(L)'
;VAEDTNVWVAIASGSPVGFIAVKLHSEDSMGEIYMVAVDPDFQGQGIGSTLIKFALDWMKDAGMSIAMVKTGGDRGHAVARHTYEKLGFELFPVARYFKKL
;
A
#
# COMPACT_ATOMS: atom_id res chain seq x y z
N VAL A 1 -14.19 -8.73 5.91
CA VAL A 1 -12.97 -8.77 5.09
C VAL A 1 -13.24 -9.60 3.85
N ALA A 2 -12.85 -9.12 2.68
CA ALA A 2 -12.97 -9.87 1.44
C ALA A 2 -12.10 -11.13 1.51
N GLU A 3 -12.55 -12.23 0.88
CA GLU A 3 -11.86 -13.51 0.93
C GLU A 3 -10.41 -13.44 0.41
N ASP A 4 -10.15 -12.55 -0.55
CA ASP A 4 -8.84 -12.39 -1.17
C ASP A 4 -8.01 -11.26 -0.57
N THR A 5 -8.39 -10.78 0.60
CA THR A 5 -7.63 -9.76 1.33
C THR A 5 -6.69 -10.41 2.32
N ASN A 6 -5.42 -10.05 2.24
CA ASN A 6 -4.37 -10.55 3.11
C ASN A 6 -3.82 -9.41 3.95
N VAL A 7 -3.64 -9.64 5.24
CA VAL A 7 -3.21 -8.61 6.19
C VAL A 7 -2.00 -9.08 6.97
N TRP A 8 -1.00 -8.22 7.10
CA TRP A 8 0.16 -8.46 7.95
C TRP A 8 0.33 -7.30 8.91
N VAL A 9 0.81 -7.60 10.09
CA VAL A 9 0.95 -6.65 11.18
C VAL A 9 2.42 -6.55 11.57
N ALA A 10 2.91 -5.31 11.71
CA ALA A 10 4.25 -5.06 12.24
C ALA A 10 4.17 -4.97 13.76
N ILE A 11 5.06 -5.67 14.44
CA ILE A 11 5.14 -5.71 15.89
C ILE A 11 6.45 -5.07 16.34
N ALA A 12 6.38 -4.17 17.30
CA ALA A 12 7.55 -3.60 17.95
C ALA A 12 7.34 -3.63 19.46
N SER A 13 8.35 -4.11 20.19
CA SER A 13 8.28 -4.20 21.67
C SER A 13 7.03 -4.94 22.17
N GLY A 14 6.61 -5.96 21.42
CA GLY A 14 5.46 -6.78 21.78
C GLY A 14 4.10 -6.18 21.45
N SER A 15 4.03 -5.02 20.80
CA SER A 15 2.79 -4.34 20.46
C SER A 15 2.68 -4.11 18.96
N PRO A 16 1.46 -4.18 18.39
CA PRO A 16 1.27 -3.84 16.98
C PRO A 16 1.50 -2.34 16.76
N VAL A 17 2.32 -2.02 15.75
CA VAL A 17 2.67 -0.63 15.43
C VAL A 17 2.30 -0.25 14.00
N GLY A 18 1.85 -1.20 13.21
CA GLY A 18 1.42 -0.92 11.84
C GLY A 18 0.86 -2.15 11.18
N PHE A 19 0.23 -1.97 10.03
CA PHE A 19 -0.28 -3.09 9.24
C PHE A 19 -0.33 -2.73 7.76
N ILE A 20 -0.41 -3.78 6.94
CA ILE A 20 -0.63 -3.62 5.51
C ILE A 20 -1.66 -4.67 5.06
N ALA A 21 -2.58 -4.24 4.23
CA ALA A 21 -3.58 -5.09 3.63
C ALA A 21 -3.41 -5.11 2.11
N VAL A 22 -3.41 -6.29 1.53
CA VAL A 22 -3.15 -6.51 0.11
C VAL A 22 -4.28 -7.34 -0.48
N LYS A 23 -4.75 -6.92 -1.65
CA LYS A 23 -5.70 -7.69 -2.46
C LYS A 23 -5.00 -8.17 -3.72
N LEU A 24 -5.29 -9.40 -4.13
CA LEU A 24 -4.79 -9.91 -5.39
C LEU A 24 -5.89 -9.88 -6.43
N HIS A 25 -5.57 -9.34 -7.59
CA HIS A 25 -6.43 -9.34 -8.77
C HIS A 25 -5.79 -10.27 -9.79
N SER A 26 -6.00 -11.56 -9.61
CA SER A 26 -5.30 -12.59 -10.38
C SER A 26 -5.57 -12.51 -11.87
N GLU A 27 -6.77 -12.09 -12.26
CA GLU A 27 -7.14 -11.92 -13.67
C GLU A 27 -6.27 -10.88 -14.38
N ASP A 28 -5.82 -9.88 -13.65
CA ASP A 28 -4.99 -8.79 -14.17
C ASP A 28 -3.51 -8.98 -13.81
N SER A 29 -3.16 -10.07 -13.15
CA SER A 29 -1.82 -10.31 -12.61
C SER A 29 -1.32 -9.14 -11.77
N MET A 30 -2.21 -8.54 -10.97
CA MET A 30 -1.95 -7.31 -10.22
C MET A 30 -2.20 -7.51 -8.73
N GLY A 31 -1.26 -7.07 -7.91
CA GLY A 31 -1.46 -6.93 -6.48
C GLY A 31 -1.77 -5.49 -6.13
N GLU A 32 -2.73 -5.29 -5.24
CA GLU A 32 -3.12 -3.96 -4.79
C GLU A 32 -2.81 -3.81 -3.31
N ILE A 33 -2.04 -2.76 -2.96
CA ILE A 33 -1.93 -2.35 -1.57
C ILE A 33 -3.20 -1.59 -1.24
N TYR A 34 -4.09 -2.28 -0.53
CA TYR A 34 -5.40 -1.75 -0.19
C TYR A 34 -5.34 -0.73 0.94
N MET A 35 -4.50 -1.02 1.94
CA MET A 35 -4.32 -0.12 3.08
C MET A 35 -2.96 -0.39 3.71
N VAL A 36 -2.30 0.67 4.13
CA VAL A 36 -1.10 0.59 4.95
C VAL A 36 -1.17 1.72 5.98
N ALA A 37 -0.88 1.37 7.22
CA ALA A 37 -0.92 2.35 8.31
C ALA A 37 0.19 2.03 9.32
N VAL A 38 0.75 3.08 9.90
CA VAL A 38 1.75 2.99 10.96
C VAL A 38 1.32 3.91 12.08
N ASP A 39 1.41 3.41 13.32
CA ASP A 39 1.10 4.19 14.51
C ASP A 39 1.90 5.51 14.46
N PRO A 40 1.25 6.67 14.69
CA PRO A 40 1.93 7.96 14.65
C PRO A 40 3.20 8.04 15.49
N ASP A 41 3.23 7.34 16.64
CA ASP A 41 4.40 7.33 17.52
C ASP A 41 5.59 6.57 16.93
N PHE A 42 5.36 5.79 15.88
CA PHE A 42 6.38 4.97 15.23
C PHE A 42 6.66 5.38 13.79
N GLN A 43 6.07 6.45 13.32
CA GLN A 43 6.33 6.96 11.98
C GLN A 43 7.75 7.53 11.87
N GLY A 44 8.28 7.56 10.64
CA GLY A 44 9.62 8.06 10.41
C GLY A 44 10.75 7.07 10.72
N GLN A 45 10.41 5.81 11.05
CA GLN A 45 11.39 4.78 11.38
C GLN A 45 11.53 3.70 10.30
N GLY A 46 10.89 3.90 9.15
CA GLY A 46 10.98 2.94 8.04
C GLY A 46 10.01 1.77 8.12
N ILE A 47 9.09 1.74 9.07
CA ILE A 47 8.12 0.64 9.22
C ILE A 47 7.22 0.54 8.01
N GLY A 48 6.68 1.67 7.55
CA GLY A 48 5.83 1.69 6.36
C GLY A 48 6.54 1.16 5.12
N SER A 49 7.76 1.61 4.89
CA SER A 49 8.57 1.13 3.77
C SER A 49 8.87 -0.36 3.86
N THR A 50 9.14 -0.85 5.06
CA THR A 50 9.38 -2.28 5.30
C THR A 50 8.13 -3.10 4.99
N LEU A 51 6.97 -2.65 5.45
CA LEU A 51 5.69 -3.31 5.15
C LEU A 51 5.43 -3.35 3.65
N ILE A 52 5.66 -2.24 2.95
CA ILE A 52 5.44 -2.17 1.51
C ILE A 52 6.39 -3.11 0.76
N LYS A 53 7.68 -3.12 1.13
CA LYS A 53 8.66 -4.03 0.50
C LYS A 53 8.28 -5.49 0.73
N PHE A 54 7.83 -5.82 1.93
CA PHE A 54 7.34 -7.17 2.23
C PHE A 54 6.17 -7.54 1.32
N ALA A 55 5.22 -6.62 1.18
CA ALA A 55 4.04 -6.85 0.34
C ALA A 55 4.43 -7.04 -1.14
N LEU A 56 5.37 -6.24 -1.64
CA LEU A 56 5.85 -6.35 -3.02
C LEU A 56 6.50 -7.70 -3.28
N ASP A 57 7.34 -8.17 -2.37
CA ASP A 57 7.98 -9.48 -2.49
C ASP A 57 6.93 -10.60 -2.45
N TRP A 58 5.96 -10.48 -1.56
CA TRP A 58 4.87 -11.45 -1.46
C TRP A 58 4.02 -11.51 -2.73
N MET A 59 3.69 -10.35 -3.30
CA MET A 59 2.96 -10.27 -4.57
C MET A 59 3.72 -10.94 -5.70
N LYS A 60 5.02 -10.70 -5.77
CA LYS A 60 5.88 -11.29 -6.80
C LYS A 60 5.91 -12.81 -6.66
N ASP A 61 6.05 -13.31 -5.45
CA ASP A 61 6.05 -14.74 -5.17
C ASP A 61 4.70 -15.38 -5.48
N ALA A 62 3.61 -14.61 -5.38
CA ALA A 62 2.28 -15.05 -5.72
C ALA A 62 1.99 -15.00 -7.23
N GLY A 63 2.98 -14.60 -8.06
CA GLY A 63 2.84 -14.59 -9.51
C GLY A 63 2.29 -13.30 -10.10
N MET A 64 2.16 -12.24 -9.29
CA MET A 64 1.71 -10.96 -9.80
C MET A 64 2.84 -10.24 -10.54
N SER A 65 2.50 -9.55 -11.63
CA SER A 65 3.47 -8.82 -12.42
C SER A 65 3.44 -7.31 -12.19
N ILE A 66 2.37 -6.81 -11.58
CA ILE A 66 2.17 -5.39 -11.33
C ILE A 66 1.71 -5.19 -9.89
N ALA A 67 2.22 -4.16 -9.24
CA ALA A 67 1.73 -3.70 -7.96
C ALA A 67 1.09 -2.32 -8.12
N MET A 68 -0.04 -2.11 -7.48
CA MET A 68 -0.78 -0.86 -7.53
C MET A 68 -1.08 -0.38 -6.13
N VAL A 69 -1.03 0.92 -5.94
CA VAL A 69 -1.44 1.58 -4.71
C VAL A 69 -2.20 2.85 -5.07
N LYS A 70 -3.26 3.13 -4.34
CA LYS A 70 -4.03 4.37 -4.50
C LYS A 70 -3.71 5.32 -3.37
N THR A 71 -3.56 6.58 -3.71
CA THR A 71 -3.40 7.64 -2.72
C THR A 71 -4.01 8.92 -3.27
N GLY A 72 -4.36 9.84 -2.38
CA GLY A 72 -4.91 11.12 -2.81
C GLY A 72 -3.86 11.98 -3.51
N GLY A 73 -4.33 12.82 -4.43
CA GLY A 73 -3.47 13.78 -5.13
C GLY A 73 -3.29 15.09 -4.37
N ASP A 74 -3.95 15.24 -3.24
CA ASP A 74 -3.93 16.45 -2.44
C ASP A 74 -2.63 16.57 -1.61
N ARG A 75 -2.43 17.74 -1.03
CA ARG A 75 -1.24 18.04 -0.23
C ARG A 75 -1.11 17.10 0.98
N GLY A 76 -2.22 16.70 1.58
CA GLY A 76 -2.20 15.83 2.76
C GLY A 76 -1.62 14.45 2.50
N HIS A 77 -1.56 14.00 1.24
CA HIS A 77 -1.00 12.71 0.86
C HIS A 77 0.38 12.81 0.21
N ALA A 78 1.02 14.00 0.24
CA ALA A 78 2.32 14.19 -0.41
C ALA A 78 3.41 13.29 0.14
N VAL A 79 3.42 13.05 1.45
CA VAL A 79 4.41 12.17 2.10
C VAL A 79 4.25 10.73 1.59
N ALA A 80 3.01 10.24 1.51
CA ALA A 80 2.73 8.90 1.01
C ALA A 80 3.17 8.76 -0.45
N ARG A 81 2.84 9.75 -1.30
CA ARG A 81 3.27 9.75 -2.70
C ARG A 81 4.78 9.69 -2.83
N HIS A 82 5.50 10.48 -2.03
CA HIS A 82 6.95 10.48 -2.04
C HIS A 82 7.52 9.10 -1.66
N THR A 83 6.94 8.46 -0.66
CA THR A 83 7.35 7.12 -0.24
C THR A 83 7.18 6.11 -1.36
N TYR A 84 6.04 6.12 -2.04
CA TYR A 84 5.79 5.19 -3.14
C TYR A 84 6.73 5.43 -4.31
N GLU A 85 6.96 6.68 -4.70
CA GLU A 85 7.89 7.01 -5.77
C GLU A 85 9.31 6.56 -5.45
N LYS A 86 9.74 6.75 -4.20
CA LYS A 86 11.04 6.31 -3.72
C LYS A 86 11.21 4.79 -3.78
N LEU A 87 10.11 4.05 -3.63
CA LEU A 87 10.11 2.59 -3.73
C LEU A 87 9.90 2.06 -5.15
N GLY A 88 9.93 2.94 -6.15
CA GLY A 88 9.88 2.55 -7.55
C GLY A 88 8.48 2.54 -8.16
N PHE A 89 7.46 3.04 -7.45
CA PHE A 89 6.15 3.19 -8.05
C PHE A 89 6.13 4.40 -8.98
N GLU A 90 5.50 4.22 -10.14
CA GLU A 90 5.30 5.29 -11.10
C GLU A 90 3.88 5.84 -10.95
N LEU A 91 3.74 7.15 -11.02
CA LEU A 91 2.43 7.79 -10.98
C LEU A 91 1.68 7.52 -12.28
N PHE A 92 0.46 7.02 -12.14
CA PHE A 92 -0.45 6.87 -13.26
C PHE A 92 -1.55 7.93 -13.10
N PRO A 93 -1.49 9.04 -13.83
CA PRO A 93 -2.46 10.12 -13.67
C PRO A 93 -3.83 9.71 -14.18
N VAL A 94 -4.86 9.93 -13.35
CA VAL A 94 -6.24 9.60 -13.66
C VAL A 94 -7.11 10.83 -13.42
N ALA A 95 -7.91 11.21 -14.40
CA ALA A 95 -8.92 12.22 -14.23
C ALA A 95 -10.25 11.57 -13.85
N ARG A 96 -10.90 12.09 -12.83
CA ARG A 96 -12.22 11.64 -12.40
C ARG A 96 -13.19 12.79 -12.43
N TYR A 97 -14.38 12.51 -12.92
CA TYR A 97 -15.43 13.51 -13.01
C TYR A 97 -16.63 13.10 -12.18
N PHE A 98 -17.16 14.03 -11.41
CA PHE A 98 -18.31 13.80 -10.57
C PHE A 98 -19.41 14.77 -10.98
N LYS A 99 -20.64 14.28 -10.98
CA LYS A 99 -21.81 15.11 -11.24
C LYS A 99 -22.85 14.86 -10.16
N LYS A 100 -23.33 15.92 -9.55
CA LYS A 100 -24.44 15.82 -8.62
C LYS A 100 -25.74 15.68 -9.42
N LEU A 101 -26.52 14.67 -9.09
CA LEU A 101 -27.80 14.40 -9.75
C LEU A 101 -28.96 15.15 -9.08
#